data_f5f52a3ef4b66cbbd8bc94ad4590d5b2
#
_entry.id   f5f52a3ef4b66cbbd8bc94ad4590d5b2
#
_cell.length_a   1.000
_cell.length_b   1.000
_cell.length_c   1.000
_cell.angle_alpha   90.00
_cell.angle_beta   90.00
_cell.angle_gamma   90.00
#
_symmetry.space_group_name_H-M   'P 1'
#
loop_
_entity.id
_entity.type
_entity.pdbx_description
1 polymer ?
#
loop_
_entity_poly.entity_id
_entity_poly.type
_entity_poly.pdbx_seq_one_letter_code
_entity_poly.pdbx_strand_id
1 'polypeptide(L)'
;GVLKVGAKGTVPEALPQEASALKSGNLPTSGWTTLDEGWKQNTLPTSLSWRNVTYGDGKYIAVAANSSVGIYSTDGITWSTMTLPANRDWRSVTYGNGKYVAVGWYGGAYSTDGINWAEMTMPASRRWTSVTYGNGKYVAVAENDNNKGAYSTDGITWTEFTLPGSGDWYSVTYGDGKFIAVAESSQ
;
A
#
# COMPACT_ATOMS: atom_id res chain seq x y z
N GLY A 1 14.78 -15.85 8.56
CA GLY A 1 15.72 -16.00 7.48
C GLY A 1 16.25 -14.66 7.05
N VAL A 2 17.56 -14.43 7.12
CA VAL A 2 18.23 -13.20 6.67
C VAL A 2 18.33 -13.29 5.14
N LEU A 3 17.72 -12.38 4.42
CA LEU A 3 17.90 -12.27 2.98
C LEU A 3 19.32 -11.71 2.74
N LYS A 4 20.28 -12.58 2.42
CA LYS A 4 21.58 -12.16 1.91
C LYS A 4 21.47 -11.94 0.42
N VAL A 5 21.45 -10.69 -0.01
CA VAL A 5 21.69 -10.35 -1.42
C VAL A 5 23.19 -10.32 -1.62
N GLY A 6 23.75 -11.42 -2.12
CA GLY A 6 25.11 -11.49 -2.59
C GLY A 6 25.15 -11.02 -4.05
N ALA A 7 25.51 -9.79 -4.28
CA ALA A 7 26.00 -9.33 -5.57
C ALA A 7 27.33 -8.62 -5.33
N LYS A 8 28.33 -9.00 -6.11
CA LYS A 8 29.63 -8.35 -6.21
C LYS A 8 29.41 -7.03 -6.98
N GLY A 9 29.04 -6.00 -6.24
CA GLY A 9 28.85 -4.63 -6.67
C GLY A 9 28.87 -3.80 -5.40
N THR A 10 29.64 -2.73 -5.41
CA THR A 10 29.76 -1.76 -4.33
C THR A 10 28.39 -1.57 -3.69
N VAL A 11 28.29 -1.96 -2.42
CA VAL A 11 27.17 -1.59 -1.56
C VAL A 11 27.03 -0.08 -1.71
N PRO A 12 25.82 0.44 -2.07
CA PRO A 12 25.63 1.88 -2.03
C PRO A 12 25.99 2.32 -0.62
N GLU A 13 26.92 3.25 -0.51
CA GLU A 13 27.31 3.85 0.75
C GLU A 13 26.06 4.46 1.35
N ALA A 14 25.63 3.88 2.46
CA ALA A 14 24.47 4.25 3.27
C ALA A 14 23.11 4.17 2.56
N LEU A 15 22.25 3.28 3.04
CA LEU A 15 20.81 3.54 3.07
C LEU A 15 20.61 4.97 3.59
N PRO A 16 19.66 5.75 3.05
CA PRO A 16 19.40 7.09 3.54
C PRO A 16 19.31 7.02 5.07
N GLN A 17 20.03 7.91 5.74
CA GLN A 17 20.26 7.89 7.18
C GLN A 17 19.00 7.91 8.05
N GLU A 18 17.82 7.92 7.44
CA GLU A 18 16.54 7.99 8.15
C GLU A 18 15.47 7.16 7.45
N ALA A 19 15.41 5.88 7.77
CA ALA A 19 14.21 5.10 7.50
C ALA A 19 13.27 5.19 8.71
N SER A 20 12.00 5.57 8.48
CA SER A 20 10.99 5.70 9.52
C SER A 20 10.05 4.51 9.50
N ALA A 21 9.81 3.90 10.65
CA ALA A 21 8.82 2.84 10.82
C ALA A 21 7.54 3.40 11.46
N LEU A 22 6.40 3.12 10.85
CA LEU A 22 5.09 3.46 11.38
C LEU A 22 4.62 2.39 12.36
N LYS A 23 4.23 2.80 13.57
CA LYS A 23 3.66 1.91 14.59
C LYS A 23 2.32 2.41 15.09
N SER A 24 1.36 1.50 15.22
CA SER A 24 0.16 1.70 16.02
C SER A 24 0.35 1.10 17.42
N GLY A 25 0.08 1.90 18.45
CA GLY A 25 -0.10 1.56 19.84
C GLY A 25 0.73 0.43 20.50
N ASN A 26 1.29 0.70 21.68
CA ASN A 26 1.84 -0.25 22.66
C ASN A 26 2.83 -1.32 22.18
N LEU A 27 3.81 -0.93 21.38
CA LEU A 27 5.03 -1.72 21.30
C LEU A 27 6.06 -1.13 22.27
N PRO A 28 6.83 -1.96 22.98
CA PRO A 28 7.76 -1.49 23.99
C PRO A 28 8.73 -0.47 23.41
N THR A 29 8.94 0.62 24.14
CA THR A 29 9.87 1.70 23.79
C THR A 29 11.34 1.31 23.82
N SER A 30 11.64 0.05 24.13
CA SER A 30 12.99 -0.49 24.20
C SER A 30 13.04 -1.86 23.54
N GLY A 31 13.81 -2.00 22.48
CA GLY A 31 14.03 -3.31 21.87
C GLY A 31 14.17 -3.34 20.36
N TRP A 32 14.24 -2.20 19.69
CA TRP A 32 14.68 -2.15 18.30
C TRP A 32 16.19 -1.97 18.27
N THR A 33 16.90 -3.00 18.71
CA THR A 33 18.32 -3.10 18.46
C THR A 33 18.50 -3.55 17.03
N THR A 34 18.95 -2.60 16.22
CA THR A 34 19.85 -2.84 15.10
C THR A 34 19.31 -3.72 13.97
N LEU A 35 18.34 -3.21 13.23
CA LEU A 35 18.52 -3.22 11.80
C LEU A 35 19.22 -1.90 11.48
N ASP A 36 20.49 -1.87 11.67
CA ASP A 36 21.35 -0.76 11.38
C ASP A 36 20.90 0.62 11.92
N GLU A 37 21.82 1.49 12.17
CA GLU A 37 21.70 2.75 12.91
C GLU A 37 20.78 3.83 12.30
N GLY A 38 19.84 3.45 11.44
CA GLY A 38 18.98 4.36 10.68
C GLY A 38 17.46 4.30 10.97
N TRP A 39 16.95 3.28 11.67
CA TRP A 39 15.52 3.20 11.92
C TRP A 39 15.09 4.01 13.13
N LYS A 40 14.20 4.97 12.95
CA LYS A 40 13.64 5.78 14.04
C LYS A 40 12.14 5.51 14.18
N GLN A 41 11.66 5.54 15.42
CA GLN A 41 10.22 5.46 15.69
C GLN A 41 9.62 6.86 15.65
N ASN A 42 8.56 7.05 14.88
CA ASN A 42 7.79 8.28 14.85
C ASN A 42 6.52 8.16 15.68
N THR A 43 6.11 9.27 16.29
CA THR A 43 4.79 9.39 16.92
C THR A 43 3.77 9.76 15.85
N LEU A 44 2.75 8.93 15.70
CA LEU A 44 1.66 9.18 14.75
C LEU A 44 0.51 9.94 15.42
N PRO A 45 -0.25 10.75 14.67
CA PRO A 45 -1.34 11.57 15.22
C PRO A 45 -2.51 10.75 15.75
N THR A 46 -2.61 9.47 15.34
CA THR A 46 -3.66 8.54 15.78
C THR A 46 -3.11 7.12 15.94
N SER A 47 -3.73 6.36 16.84
CA SER A 47 -3.42 4.93 17.04
C SER A 47 -4.44 4.09 16.27
N LEU A 48 -4.08 3.62 15.08
CA LEU A 48 -4.90 2.80 14.19
C LEU A 48 -4.14 1.56 13.72
N SER A 49 -4.86 0.59 13.16
CA SER A 49 -4.24 -0.58 12.50
C SER A 49 -3.74 -0.20 11.11
N TRP A 50 -2.56 0.40 11.05
CA TRP A 50 -1.91 0.77 9.79
C TRP A 50 -1.61 -0.46 8.95
N ARG A 51 -1.93 -0.41 7.66
CA ARG A 51 -1.83 -1.55 6.74
C ARG A 51 -0.78 -1.36 5.67
N ASN A 52 -0.74 -0.20 5.10
CA ASN A 52 0.15 0.05 3.95
C ASN A 52 0.55 1.52 3.89
N VAL A 53 1.72 1.77 3.34
CA VAL A 53 2.27 3.10 3.10
C VAL A 53 2.87 3.15 1.70
N THR A 54 2.69 4.27 1.01
CA THR A 54 3.31 4.55 -0.29
C THR A 54 3.98 5.92 -0.28
N TYR A 55 4.90 6.12 -1.21
CA TYR A 55 5.48 7.42 -1.49
C TYR A 55 5.23 7.80 -2.95
N GLY A 56 4.91 9.04 -3.19
CA GLY A 56 4.76 9.60 -4.53
C GLY A 56 4.54 11.10 -4.44
N ASP A 57 4.88 11.83 -5.48
CA ASP A 57 4.69 13.28 -5.58
C ASP A 57 5.07 14.06 -4.31
N GLY A 58 6.23 13.70 -3.73
CA GLY A 58 6.76 14.36 -2.53
C GLY A 58 6.02 14.05 -1.22
N LYS A 59 5.13 13.05 -1.17
CA LYS A 59 4.36 12.69 0.03
C LYS A 59 4.36 11.20 0.30
N TYR A 60 4.43 10.86 1.58
CA TYR A 60 4.08 9.57 2.12
C TYR A 60 2.60 9.55 2.47
N ILE A 61 1.91 8.49 2.11
CA ILE A 61 0.49 8.27 2.43
C ILE A 61 0.35 6.93 3.11
N ALA A 62 -0.30 6.88 4.26
CA ALA A 62 -0.61 5.61 4.92
C ALA A 62 -2.11 5.46 5.17
N VAL A 63 -2.58 4.22 5.01
CA VAL A 63 -3.97 3.82 5.19
C VAL A 63 -4.10 2.75 6.28
N ALA A 64 -5.25 2.72 6.94
CA ALA A 64 -5.51 1.85 8.08
C ALA A 64 -6.78 1.00 7.90
N ALA A 65 -6.82 -0.13 8.60
CA ALA A 65 -8.00 -0.98 8.65
C ALA A 65 -9.12 -0.32 9.48
N ASN A 66 -10.36 -0.56 9.07
CA ASN A 66 -11.58 -0.17 9.78
C ASN A 66 -11.60 1.31 10.18
N SER A 67 -11.22 2.18 9.25
CA SER A 67 -11.10 3.61 9.51
C SER A 67 -11.48 4.44 8.29
N SER A 68 -11.99 5.65 8.52
CA SER A 68 -12.06 6.73 7.54
C SER A 68 -10.88 7.72 7.68
N VAL A 69 -9.94 7.43 8.58
CA VAL A 69 -8.76 8.27 8.78
C VAL A 69 -7.55 7.61 8.14
N GLY A 70 -6.86 8.37 7.30
CA GLY A 70 -5.51 8.10 6.84
C GLY A 70 -4.56 9.16 7.34
N ILE A 71 -3.28 9.01 7.04
CA ILE A 71 -2.26 10.02 7.35
C ILE A 71 -1.35 10.26 6.17
N TYR A 72 -0.80 11.48 6.12
CA TYR A 72 0.21 11.87 5.14
C TYR A 72 1.37 12.61 5.79
N SER A 73 2.50 12.61 5.12
CA SER A 73 3.72 13.32 5.53
C SER A 73 4.51 13.74 4.30
N THR A 74 5.18 14.90 4.37
CA THR A 74 6.12 15.36 3.34
C THR A 74 7.57 15.10 3.69
N ASP A 75 7.87 14.78 4.95
CA ASP A 75 9.23 14.57 5.47
C ASP A 75 9.44 13.14 6.03
N GLY A 76 8.37 12.34 6.11
CA GLY A 76 8.37 11.00 6.72
C GLY A 76 8.47 11.02 8.25
N ILE A 77 8.50 12.18 8.88
CA ILE A 77 8.70 12.37 10.31
C ILE A 77 7.45 12.97 10.95
N THR A 78 6.96 14.07 10.40
CA THR A 78 5.77 14.78 10.86
C THR A 78 4.56 14.31 10.05
N TRP A 79 3.56 13.77 10.72
CA TRP A 79 2.38 13.19 10.09
C TRP A 79 1.12 13.99 10.42
N SER A 80 0.30 14.22 9.43
CA SER A 80 -1.01 14.85 9.54
C SER A 80 -2.11 13.87 9.16
N THR A 81 -3.29 14.04 9.74
CA THR A 81 -4.46 13.23 9.37
C THR A 81 -5.09 13.72 8.07
N MET A 82 -5.68 12.81 7.33
CA MET A 82 -6.57 13.06 6.20
C MET A 82 -7.83 12.23 6.33
N THR A 83 -8.90 12.62 5.62
CA THR A 83 -10.16 11.88 5.63
C THR A 83 -10.32 11.10 4.33
N LEU A 84 -10.52 9.81 4.44
CA LEU A 84 -10.91 8.92 3.36
C LEU A 84 -12.45 8.91 3.20
N PRO A 85 -12.99 8.68 1.99
CA PRO A 85 -14.42 8.88 1.71
C PRO A 85 -15.36 7.91 2.44
N ALA A 86 -14.82 6.81 2.98
CA ALA A 86 -15.60 5.84 3.73
C ALA A 86 -14.79 5.18 4.84
N ASN A 87 -15.49 4.72 5.89
CA ASN A 87 -14.92 3.80 6.87
C ASN A 87 -14.83 2.40 6.24
N ARG A 88 -13.60 1.96 5.92
CA ARG A 88 -13.32 0.67 5.28
C ARG A 88 -12.11 0.00 5.93
N ASP A 89 -11.98 -1.29 5.71
CA ASP A 89 -10.71 -1.98 5.93
C ASP A 89 -9.78 -1.70 4.74
N TRP A 90 -9.10 -0.53 4.79
CA TRP A 90 -8.15 -0.13 3.77
C TRP A 90 -6.91 -1.02 3.84
N ARG A 91 -6.55 -1.65 2.72
CA ARG A 91 -5.52 -2.68 2.65
C ARG A 91 -4.26 -2.24 1.95
N SER A 92 -4.39 -1.46 0.90
CA SER A 92 -3.26 -1.09 0.06
C SER A 92 -3.45 0.29 -0.55
N VAL A 93 -2.35 1.01 -0.70
CA VAL A 93 -2.29 2.31 -1.39
C VAL A 93 -1.05 2.34 -2.27
N THR A 94 -1.18 2.89 -3.46
CA THR A 94 -0.09 3.09 -4.43
C THR A 94 -0.16 4.47 -5.05
N TYR A 95 0.97 4.91 -5.60
CA TYR A 95 1.05 6.12 -6.41
C TYR A 95 1.49 5.79 -7.83
N GLY A 96 0.89 6.43 -8.81
CA GLY A 96 1.28 6.34 -10.21
C GLY A 96 0.53 7.34 -11.07
N ASN A 97 1.11 7.76 -12.16
CA ASN A 97 0.51 8.67 -13.13
C ASN A 97 -0.23 9.87 -12.52
N GLY A 98 0.40 10.50 -11.51
CA GLY A 98 -0.16 11.70 -10.86
C GLY A 98 -1.31 11.44 -9.89
N LYS A 99 -1.57 10.19 -9.49
CA LYS A 99 -2.65 9.85 -8.54
C LYS A 99 -2.21 8.84 -7.49
N TYR A 100 -2.73 9.02 -6.30
CA TYR A 100 -2.79 8.00 -5.27
C TYR A 100 -4.08 7.20 -5.45
N VAL A 101 -3.97 5.90 -5.33
CA VAL A 101 -5.10 4.96 -5.40
C VAL A 101 -5.03 4.04 -4.21
N ALA A 102 -6.09 3.97 -3.43
CA ALA A 102 -6.23 3.10 -2.28
C ALA A 102 -7.37 2.11 -2.50
N VAL A 103 -7.14 0.85 -2.14
CA VAL A 103 -8.16 -0.20 -2.17
C VAL A 103 -8.35 -0.80 -0.79
N GLY A 104 -9.54 -1.28 -0.53
CA GLY A 104 -9.90 -1.96 0.69
C GLY A 104 -11.13 -2.82 0.49
N TRP A 105 -11.66 -3.37 1.57
CA TRP A 105 -12.83 -4.20 1.47
C TRP A 105 -14.02 -3.40 0.93
N TYR A 106 -14.61 -3.92 -0.15
CA TYR A 106 -15.83 -3.45 -0.80
C TYR A 106 -15.73 -2.11 -1.50
N GLY A 107 -14.49 -1.66 -1.84
CA GLY A 107 -14.34 -0.46 -2.66
C GLY A 107 -12.93 0.13 -2.64
N GLY A 108 -12.83 1.34 -3.14
CA GLY A 108 -11.56 2.05 -3.24
C GLY A 108 -11.75 3.57 -3.31
N ALA A 109 -10.63 4.28 -3.26
CA ALA A 109 -10.59 5.73 -3.34
C ALA A 109 -9.35 6.19 -4.12
N TYR A 110 -9.42 7.39 -4.68
CA TYR A 110 -8.29 8.04 -5.33
C TYR A 110 -8.12 9.48 -4.85
N SER A 111 -6.91 9.99 -5.02
CA SER A 111 -6.57 11.38 -4.75
C SER A 111 -5.50 11.86 -5.73
N THR A 112 -5.58 13.12 -6.16
CA THR A 112 -4.53 13.76 -6.98
C THR A 112 -3.51 14.53 -6.16
N ASP A 113 -3.80 14.79 -4.89
CA ASP A 113 -2.94 15.57 -4.01
C ASP A 113 -2.51 14.81 -2.73
N GLY A 114 -3.07 13.61 -2.51
CA GLY A 114 -2.82 12.77 -1.35
C GLY A 114 -3.52 13.25 -0.07
N ILE A 115 -4.35 14.30 -0.13
CA ILE A 115 -5.04 14.90 1.02
C ILE A 115 -6.55 14.81 0.84
N ASN A 116 -7.03 15.20 -0.33
CA ASN A 116 -8.45 15.18 -0.69
C ASN A 116 -8.75 13.90 -1.48
N TRP A 117 -9.60 13.05 -0.93
CA TRP A 117 -9.90 11.74 -1.48
C TRP A 117 -11.34 11.64 -1.96
N ALA A 118 -11.53 11.05 -3.12
CA ALA A 118 -12.83 10.73 -3.69
C ALA A 118 -13.00 9.22 -3.83
N GLU A 119 -14.25 8.76 -3.68
CA GLU A 119 -14.57 7.34 -3.91
C GLU A 119 -14.45 7.01 -5.40
N MET A 120 -13.91 5.83 -5.71
CA MET A 120 -13.88 5.31 -7.08
C MET A 120 -14.82 4.13 -7.24
N THR A 121 -15.28 3.90 -8.46
CA THR A 121 -16.17 2.79 -8.77
C THR A 121 -15.35 1.56 -9.12
N MET A 122 -15.33 0.58 -8.22
CA MET A 122 -14.77 -0.74 -8.49
C MET A 122 -15.78 -1.59 -9.27
N PRO A 123 -15.32 -2.55 -10.11
CA PRO A 123 -16.20 -3.37 -10.95
C PRO A 123 -17.11 -4.30 -10.16
N ALA A 124 -16.76 -4.61 -8.93
CA ALA A 124 -17.55 -5.39 -8.00
C ALA A 124 -17.19 -5.10 -6.54
N SER A 125 -18.14 -5.39 -5.65
CA SER A 125 -17.96 -5.28 -4.20
C SER A 125 -17.17 -6.49 -3.67
N ARG A 126 -15.83 -6.38 -3.66
CA ARG A 126 -14.89 -7.45 -3.28
C ARG A 126 -14.00 -7.02 -2.14
N ARG A 127 -13.31 -8.00 -1.54
CA ARG A 127 -12.24 -7.73 -0.57
C ARG A 127 -10.93 -7.49 -1.32
N TRP A 128 -10.74 -6.25 -1.80
CA TRP A 128 -9.51 -5.85 -2.48
C TRP A 128 -8.36 -5.81 -1.48
N THR A 129 -7.30 -6.54 -1.75
CA THR A 129 -6.18 -6.77 -0.82
C THR A 129 -4.94 -5.98 -1.17
N SER A 130 -4.67 -5.79 -2.46
CA SER A 130 -3.47 -5.13 -2.93
C SER A 130 -3.72 -4.39 -4.23
N VAL A 131 -3.03 -3.26 -4.39
CA VAL A 131 -3.00 -2.48 -5.63
C VAL A 131 -1.58 -2.02 -5.91
N THR A 132 -1.18 -2.04 -7.17
CA THR A 132 0.10 -1.52 -7.66
C THR A 132 -0.08 -0.75 -8.95
N TYR A 133 0.90 0.09 -9.28
CA TYR A 133 0.95 0.79 -10.55
C TYR A 133 2.18 0.37 -11.35
N GLY A 134 2.02 0.15 -12.64
CA GLY A 134 3.11 -0.14 -13.56
C GLY A 134 2.65 -0.15 -15.01
N ASN A 135 3.54 0.15 -15.92
CA ASN A 135 3.27 0.17 -17.36
C ASN A 135 1.98 0.89 -17.75
N GLY A 136 1.73 2.07 -17.16
CA GLY A 136 0.54 2.88 -17.45
C GLY A 136 -0.78 2.36 -16.88
N LYS A 137 -0.75 1.37 -15.97
CA LYS A 137 -1.96 0.75 -15.40
C LYS A 137 -1.83 0.58 -13.89
N TYR A 138 -2.95 0.77 -13.21
CA TYR A 138 -3.18 0.25 -11.87
C TYR A 138 -3.74 -1.17 -12.00
N VAL A 139 -3.26 -2.07 -11.15
CA VAL A 139 -3.76 -3.45 -11.07
C VAL A 139 -4.07 -3.76 -9.62
N ALA A 140 -5.26 -4.26 -9.35
CA ALA A 140 -5.72 -4.69 -8.03
C ALA A 140 -6.12 -6.17 -8.03
N VAL A 141 -5.84 -6.85 -6.92
CA VAL A 141 -6.23 -8.24 -6.68
C VAL A 141 -7.09 -8.32 -5.41
N ALA A 142 -7.87 -9.40 -5.29
CA ALA A 142 -8.83 -9.58 -4.22
C ALA A 142 -8.76 -10.98 -3.60
N GLU A 143 -9.15 -11.09 -2.34
CA GLU A 143 -9.42 -12.35 -1.65
C GLU A 143 -10.91 -12.72 -1.73
N ASN A 144 -11.23 -14.00 -1.47
CA ASN A 144 -12.60 -14.54 -1.39
C ASN A 144 -13.44 -14.37 -2.67
N ASP A 145 -12.84 -14.36 -3.86
CA ASP A 145 -13.58 -14.10 -5.08
C ASP A 145 -13.10 -14.86 -6.33
N ASN A 146 -12.76 -16.09 -6.17
CA ASN A 146 -12.60 -17.05 -7.28
C ASN A 146 -11.85 -16.48 -8.51
N ASN A 147 -10.61 -15.99 -8.33
CA ASN A 147 -9.72 -15.61 -9.42
C ASN A 147 -10.02 -14.26 -10.12
N LYS A 148 -10.59 -13.28 -9.44
CA LYS A 148 -10.85 -11.97 -10.06
C LYS A 148 -9.86 -10.91 -9.61
N GLY A 149 -9.42 -10.14 -10.57
CA GLY A 149 -8.67 -8.90 -10.40
C GLY A 149 -9.34 -7.75 -11.15
N ALA A 150 -8.82 -6.56 -10.98
CA ALA A 150 -9.26 -5.39 -11.73
C ALA A 150 -8.06 -4.55 -12.17
N TYR A 151 -8.19 -3.85 -13.29
CA TYR A 151 -7.20 -2.88 -13.73
C TYR A 151 -7.86 -1.56 -14.12
N SER A 152 -7.07 -0.50 -14.07
CA SER A 152 -7.47 0.84 -14.49
C SER A 152 -6.32 1.56 -15.17
N THR A 153 -6.59 2.39 -16.17
CA THR A 153 -5.59 3.28 -16.79
C THR A 153 -5.65 4.70 -16.23
N ASP A 154 -6.75 5.06 -15.59
CA ASP A 154 -6.99 6.39 -15.04
C ASP A 154 -7.00 6.42 -13.49
N GLY A 155 -7.05 5.25 -12.84
CA GLY A 155 -7.16 5.11 -11.39
C GLY A 155 -8.56 5.39 -10.83
N ILE A 156 -9.57 5.57 -11.70
CA ILE A 156 -10.93 5.94 -11.33
C ILE A 156 -11.94 4.91 -11.82
N THR A 157 -11.83 4.55 -13.10
CA THR A 157 -12.70 3.57 -13.76
C THR A 157 -11.96 2.24 -13.88
N TRP A 158 -12.56 1.17 -13.38
CA TRP A 158 -11.92 -0.12 -13.28
C TRP A 158 -12.61 -1.18 -14.12
N THR A 159 -11.82 -2.02 -14.76
CA THR A 159 -12.25 -3.16 -15.55
C THR A 159 -11.82 -4.46 -14.90
N GLU A 160 -12.75 -5.40 -14.78
CA GLU A 160 -12.47 -6.74 -14.23
C GLU A 160 -11.65 -7.58 -15.21
N PHE A 161 -10.78 -8.43 -14.69
CA PHE A 161 -10.11 -9.51 -15.42
C PHE A 161 -10.05 -10.79 -14.59
N THR A 162 -9.74 -11.90 -15.26
CA THR A 162 -9.64 -13.21 -14.61
C THR A 162 -8.18 -13.59 -14.45
N LEU A 163 -7.80 -13.93 -13.21
CA LEU A 163 -6.49 -14.47 -12.85
C LEU A 163 -6.44 -15.99 -13.11
N PRO A 164 -5.27 -16.55 -13.39
CA PRO A 164 -5.12 -18.00 -13.58
C PRO A 164 -5.26 -18.73 -12.22
N GLY A 165 -6.17 -19.64 -12.13
CA GLY A 165 -6.41 -20.42 -10.90
C GLY A 165 -7.29 -19.72 -9.86
N SER A 166 -7.95 -20.52 -9.04
CA SER A 166 -8.72 -20.08 -7.89
C SER A 166 -7.81 -19.88 -6.69
N GLY A 167 -8.06 -18.88 -5.86
CA GLY A 167 -7.31 -18.63 -4.65
C GLY A 167 -7.57 -17.24 -4.10
N ASP A 168 -7.19 -17.06 -2.85
CA ASP A 168 -7.20 -15.73 -2.21
C ASP A 168 -5.94 -14.99 -2.60
N TRP A 169 -6.10 -13.97 -3.44
CA TRP A 169 -4.98 -13.18 -3.92
C TRP A 169 -4.64 -12.07 -2.93
N TYR A 170 -3.44 -12.12 -2.36
CA TYR A 170 -3.04 -11.22 -1.26
C TYR A 170 -2.19 -10.04 -1.69
N SER A 171 -1.36 -10.21 -2.70
CA SER A 171 -0.41 -9.16 -3.09
C SER A 171 -0.17 -9.15 -4.59
N VAL A 172 0.03 -7.96 -5.13
CA VAL A 172 0.46 -7.74 -6.50
C VAL A 172 1.53 -6.67 -6.54
N THR A 173 2.54 -6.87 -7.37
CA THR A 173 3.60 -5.91 -7.62
C THR A 173 3.91 -5.82 -9.11
N TYR A 174 4.59 -4.73 -9.51
CA TYR A 174 5.09 -4.56 -10.86
C TYR A 174 6.62 -4.41 -10.84
N GLY A 175 7.27 -5.12 -11.72
CA GLY A 175 8.72 -5.04 -11.91
C GLY A 175 9.13 -5.68 -13.24
N ASP A 176 10.16 -5.14 -13.87
CA ASP A 176 10.71 -5.67 -15.11
C ASP A 176 9.66 -5.96 -16.19
N GLY A 177 8.74 -5.01 -16.39
CA GLY A 177 7.69 -5.11 -17.41
C GLY A 177 6.53 -6.08 -17.09
N LYS A 178 6.48 -6.66 -15.90
CA LYS A 178 5.50 -7.69 -15.52
C LYS A 178 4.77 -7.34 -14.24
N PHE A 179 3.48 -7.72 -14.20
CA PHE A 179 2.73 -7.82 -12.95
C PHE A 179 2.86 -9.22 -12.39
N ILE A 180 3.24 -9.31 -11.12
CA ILE A 180 3.36 -10.57 -10.39
C ILE A 180 2.41 -10.52 -9.20
N ALA A 181 1.55 -11.51 -9.09
CA ALA A 181 0.63 -11.64 -7.97
C ALA A 181 0.85 -12.97 -7.24
N VAL A 182 0.57 -12.99 -5.95
CA VAL A 182 0.63 -14.19 -5.11
C VAL A 182 -0.70 -14.45 -4.45
N ALA A 183 -1.04 -15.71 -4.34
CA ALA A 183 -2.27 -16.18 -3.74
C ALA A 183 -2.01 -17.33 -2.76
N GLU A 184 -2.90 -17.48 -1.80
CA GLU A 184 -3.06 -18.76 -1.09
C GLU A 184 -3.98 -19.65 -1.92
N SER A 185 -3.52 -20.84 -2.26
CA SER A 185 -4.35 -21.81 -2.97
C SER A 185 -5.31 -22.48 -1.99
N SER A 186 -6.59 -22.45 -2.30
CA SER A 186 -7.53 -23.43 -1.70
C SER A 186 -7.13 -24.82 -2.18
N GLN A 187 -6.69 -25.68 -1.28
CA GLN A 187 -6.50 -27.11 -1.54
C GLN A 187 -7.84 -27.77 -1.87
#